data_4e2e1bed6d7f0775d62939ebcf9d0ace
#
_entry.id   4e2e1bed6d7f0775d62939ebcf9d0ace
#
_cell.length_a   1.000
_cell.length_b   1.000
_cell.length_c   1.000
_cell.angle_alpha   90.00
_cell.angle_beta   90.00
_cell.angle_gamma   90.00
#
_symmetry.space_group_name_H-M   'P 1'
#
loop_
_entity.id
_entity.type
_entity.pdbx_description
1 polymer ?
#
loop_
_entity_poly.entity_id
_entity_poly.type
_entity_poly.pdbx_seq_one_letter_code
_entity_poly.pdbx_strand_id
1 'polypeptide(L)'
;MNITRENIDALNAVVKVDIAKEDYSDKVEKILTDYRKSANIPGFRKGHVPMTMVKKQYGKAVLVDEVNKLLQDALNKYLTEEKLDVLGNPLPKAQDNLDWDADSFSFEFELGLAPEFDVELKTKKPITQYNIVADKKMIDDQVEHIRKQYGKLISQDTVTKDSEITGVFVNEEKNINNKATFTLDKFKGKATEKQFVGAKVGDVVTLNTKGLFEDDHDLMHFLKVSHDDAHGLNIDVNFTINEANTRELADLDQELFDKLFGKGVVTSVTELKDKIKADSEKQFAQQGDQKFLNDVTEYLVENTKFDLPASFLQRWMQTAGEEHMDADQAKEEYEKSEKSMRYQLIEGKLIENHKLQVTFEDLKEFSKKMIKVQMAQFGQMDPSDEELDSIASRILSNKEEVKRLSEQLMSQKLLDLYKKEVNVKVKEMTYDDFVKEFYS
;
A
#
# COMPACT_ATOMS: atom_id res chain seq x y z
N MET A 1 -29.81 22.84 26.31
CA MET A 1 -29.56 21.58 25.55
C MET A 1 -29.43 20.45 26.55
N ASN A 2 -30.09 19.30 26.32
CA ASN A 2 -30.03 18.12 27.17
C ASN A 2 -29.73 16.89 26.31
N ILE A 3 -28.81 16.02 26.80
CA ILE A 3 -28.44 14.78 26.08
C ILE A 3 -28.71 13.61 27.04
N THR A 4 -29.44 12.63 26.54
CA THR A 4 -29.74 11.40 27.27
C THR A 4 -29.36 10.19 26.41
N ARG A 5 -28.91 9.10 27.04
CA ARG A 5 -28.57 7.83 26.38
C ARG A 5 -29.45 6.72 26.93
N GLU A 6 -29.94 5.92 26.01
CA GLU A 6 -30.62 4.66 26.29
C GLU A 6 -29.83 3.52 25.64
N ASN A 7 -29.35 2.58 26.45
CA ASN A 7 -28.70 1.37 25.93
C ASN A 7 -29.79 0.39 25.50
N ILE A 8 -29.78 -0.02 24.26
CA ILE A 8 -30.69 -1.05 23.73
C ILE A 8 -30.17 -2.43 24.11
N ASP A 9 -28.87 -2.63 23.97
CA ASP A 9 -28.12 -3.82 24.39
C ASP A 9 -26.67 -3.46 24.65
N ALA A 10 -25.77 -4.46 24.75
CA ALA A 10 -24.35 -4.24 25.02
C ALA A 10 -23.61 -3.54 23.86
N LEU A 11 -24.12 -3.61 22.63
CA LEU A 11 -23.47 -3.13 21.41
C LEU A 11 -24.23 -1.97 20.73
N ASN A 12 -25.44 -1.68 21.18
CA ASN A 12 -26.31 -0.69 20.55
C ASN A 12 -26.90 0.27 21.59
N ALA A 13 -26.85 1.54 21.27
CA ALA A 13 -27.46 2.58 22.09
C ALA A 13 -28.15 3.61 21.20
N VAL A 14 -29.07 4.38 21.82
CA VAL A 14 -29.68 5.56 21.22
C VAL A 14 -29.34 6.77 22.09
N VAL A 15 -28.84 7.81 21.44
CA VAL A 15 -28.61 9.11 22.07
C VAL A 15 -29.67 10.07 21.59
N LYS A 16 -30.40 10.67 22.54
CA LYS A 16 -31.39 11.70 22.29
C LYS A 16 -30.83 13.06 22.70
N VAL A 17 -30.89 14.01 21.76
CA VAL A 17 -30.43 15.39 21.95
C VAL A 17 -31.63 16.32 21.86
N ASP A 18 -31.96 16.95 22.96
CA ASP A 18 -33.02 17.95 23.06
C ASP A 18 -32.39 19.35 23.03
N ILE A 19 -32.77 20.16 22.03
CA ILE A 19 -32.29 21.52 21.79
C ILE A 19 -33.44 22.49 22.07
N ALA A 20 -33.25 23.41 23.02
CA ALA A 20 -34.19 24.47 23.31
C ALA A 20 -33.86 25.75 22.52
N LYS A 21 -34.82 26.68 22.43
CA LYS A 21 -34.64 27.93 21.70
C LYS A 21 -33.45 28.76 22.14
N GLU A 22 -33.21 28.75 23.42
CA GLU A 22 -32.12 29.47 24.09
C GLU A 22 -30.72 29.00 23.59
N ASP A 23 -30.63 27.75 23.13
CA ASP A 23 -29.38 27.16 22.70
C ASP A 23 -28.89 27.70 21.36
N TYR A 24 -29.81 28.11 20.46
CA TYR A 24 -29.51 28.52 19.08
C TYR A 24 -29.91 29.97 18.72
N SER A 25 -30.92 30.57 19.41
CA SER A 25 -31.53 31.84 19.00
C SER A 25 -30.54 32.98 18.82
N ASP A 26 -29.62 33.16 19.76
CA ASP A 26 -28.62 34.24 19.73
C ASP A 26 -27.65 34.10 18.56
N LYS A 27 -27.24 32.86 18.28
CA LYS A 27 -26.35 32.55 17.14
C LYS A 27 -27.03 32.79 15.82
N VAL A 28 -28.27 32.29 15.66
CA VAL A 28 -29.11 32.49 14.47
C VAL A 28 -29.32 33.99 14.22
N GLU A 29 -29.64 34.78 15.28
CA GLU A 29 -29.88 36.21 15.13
C GLU A 29 -28.61 36.96 14.75
N LYS A 30 -27.45 36.57 15.28
CA LYS A 30 -26.15 37.10 14.90
C LYS A 30 -25.84 36.83 13.44
N ILE A 31 -25.99 35.58 12.99
CA ILE A 31 -25.77 35.18 11.59
C ILE A 31 -26.68 35.96 10.63
N LEU A 32 -27.98 36.04 10.95
CA LEU A 32 -28.94 36.82 10.15
C LEU A 32 -28.61 38.31 10.11
N THR A 33 -28.06 38.86 11.22
CA THR A 33 -27.59 40.25 11.28
C THR A 33 -26.39 40.47 10.35
N ASP A 34 -25.48 39.50 10.27
CA ASP A 34 -24.35 39.54 9.36
C ASP A 34 -24.80 39.37 7.90
N TYR A 35 -25.74 38.45 7.63
CA TYR A 35 -26.36 38.32 6.29
C TYR A 35 -27.01 39.61 5.83
N ARG A 36 -27.68 40.32 6.73
CA ARG A 36 -28.32 41.64 6.40
C ARG A 36 -27.32 42.62 5.79
N LYS A 37 -26.05 42.61 6.23
CA LYS A 37 -25.00 43.53 5.72
C LYS A 37 -24.66 43.26 4.27
N SER A 38 -24.76 41.99 3.83
CA SER A 38 -24.39 41.52 2.48
C SER A 38 -25.59 41.17 1.59
N ALA A 39 -26.76 41.00 2.16
CA ALA A 39 -27.98 40.56 1.43
C ALA A 39 -28.34 41.49 0.27
N ASN A 40 -28.58 40.87 -0.88
CA ASN A 40 -29.07 41.56 -2.08
C ASN A 40 -30.53 41.14 -2.34
N ILE A 41 -31.45 41.97 -1.86
CA ILE A 41 -32.91 41.74 -2.04
C ILE A 41 -33.47 42.82 -2.96
N PRO A 42 -34.16 42.47 -4.06
CA PRO A 42 -34.73 43.47 -4.97
C PRO A 42 -35.56 44.50 -4.24
N GLY A 43 -35.35 45.76 -4.55
CA GLY A 43 -36.04 46.90 -3.93
C GLY A 43 -35.38 47.48 -2.69
N PHE A 44 -34.25 46.91 -2.20
CA PHE A 44 -33.53 47.40 -1.02
C PHE A 44 -32.05 47.61 -1.32
N ARG A 45 -31.50 48.70 -0.74
CA ARG A 45 -30.04 48.92 -0.78
C ARG A 45 -29.35 47.96 0.14
N LYS A 46 -28.20 47.42 -0.26
CA LYS A 46 -27.29 46.58 0.55
C LYS A 46 -27.10 47.15 1.96
N GLY A 47 -27.30 46.34 3.00
CA GLY A 47 -27.20 46.71 4.40
C GLY A 47 -28.43 47.41 4.99
N HIS A 48 -29.43 47.79 4.17
CA HIS A 48 -30.64 48.45 4.61
C HIS A 48 -31.92 47.59 4.46
N VAL A 49 -31.75 46.31 4.23
CA VAL A 49 -32.87 45.36 4.19
C VAL A 49 -33.53 45.24 5.56
N PRO A 50 -34.89 45.33 5.69
CA PRO A 50 -35.55 45.07 6.97
C PRO A 50 -35.29 43.64 7.48
N MET A 51 -35.00 43.49 8.78
CA MET A 51 -34.69 42.20 9.38
C MET A 51 -35.77 41.16 9.20
N THR A 52 -37.05 41.60 9.16
CA THR A 52 -38.19 40.72 8.89
C THR A 52 -38.12 40.03 7.53
N MET A 53 -37.61 40.76 6.49
CA MET A 53 -37.41 40.18 5.17
C MET A 53 -36.20 39.24 5.12
N VAL A 54 -35.11 39.56 5.82
CA VAL A 54 -33.96 38.70 5.96
C VAL A 54 -34.37 37.39 6.65
N LYS A 55 -35.09 37.49 7.78
CA LYS A 55 -35.63 36.33 8.51
C LYS A 55 -36.56 35.48 7.63
N LYS A 56 -37.45 36.11 6.84
CA LYS A 56 -38.35 35.39 5.93
C LYS A 56 -37.61 34.63 4.86
N GLN A 57 -36.52 35.18 4.31
CA GLN A 57 -35.80 34.60 3.16
C GLN A 57 -34.75 33.61 3.58
N TYR A 58 -34.01 33.88 4.65
CA TYR A 58 -32.85 33.10 5.08
C TYR A 58 -33.00 32.42 6.45
N GLY A 59 -34.01 32.80 7.21
CA GLY A 59 -34.18 32.38 8.60
C GLY A 59 -34.22 30.88 8.79
N LYS A 60 -35.01 30.17 7.96
CA LYS A 60 -35.15 28.72 8.05
C LYS A 60 -33.83 27.99 7.69
N ALA A 61 -33.17 28.42 6.63
CA ALA A 61 -31.88 27.81 6.25
C ALA A 61 -30.82 28.01 7.33
N VAL A 62 -30.68 29.25 7.85
CA VAL A 62 -29.74 29.55 8.91
C VAL A 62 -30.03 28.79 10.20
N LEU A 63 -31.33 28.62 10.54
CA LEU A 63 -31.75 27.83 11.69
C LEU A 63 -31.36 26.37 11.53
N VAL A 64 -31.65 25.75 10.38
CA VAL A 64 -31.29 24.35 10.09
C VAL A 64 -29.78 24.14 10.16
N ASP A 65 -29.00 25.04 9.55
CA ASP A 65 -27.53 24.96 9.54
C ASP A 65 -26.97 25.08 10.96
N GLU A 66 -27.46 26.04 11.76
CA GLU A 66 -26.95 26.23 13.11
C GLU A 66 -27.36 25.08 14.07
N VAL A 67 -28.59 24.57 13.94
CA VAL A 67 -29.03 23.41 14.72
C VAL A 67 -28.20 22.17 14.35
N ASN A 68 -27.93 21.91 13.07
CA ASN A 68 -27.10 20.78 12.65
C ASN A 68 -25.68 20.90 13.21
N LYS A 69 -25.10 22.10 13.19
CA LYS A 69 -23.80 22.35 13.77
C LYS A 69 -23.78 22.11 15.29
N LEU A 70 -24.78 22.61 16.00
CA LEU A 70 -24.93 22.37 17.42
C LEU A 70 -25.08 20.88 17.77
N LEU A 71 -25.84 20.13 16.96
CA LEU A 71 -25.99 18.68 17.11
C LEU A 71 -24.65 17.98 16.98
N GLN A 72 -23.90 18.29 15.93
CA GLN A 72 -22.61 17.67 15.66
C GLN A 72 -21.60 17.95 16.79
N ASP A 73 -21.50 19.22 17.21
CA ASP A 73 -20.62 19.64 18.30
C ASP A 73 -21.01 18.96 19.62
N ALA A 74 -22.31 18.88 19.90
CA ALA A 74 -22.84 18.29 21.13
C ALA A 74 -22.64 16.78 21.20
N LEU A 75 -22.89 16.06 20.09
CA LEU A 75 -22.63 14.62 20.00
C LEU A 75 -21.16 14.31 20.19
N ASN A 76 -20.28 14.99 19.47
CA ASN A 76 -18.83 14.78 19.56
C ASN A 76 -18.32 15.03 21.00
N LYS A 77 -18.80 16.12 21.63
CA LYS A 77 -18.46 16.45 23.00
C LYS A 77 -18.96 15.37 23.97
N TYR A 78 -20.21 14.93 23.82
CA TYR A 78 -20.81 13.90 24.65
C TYR A 78 -20.06 12.57 24.55
N LEU A 79 -19.77 12.08 23.33
CA LEU A 79 -19.03 10.85 23.12
C LEU A 79 -17.64 10.89 23.76
N THR A 80 -16.99 12.06 23.69
CA THR A 80 -15.64 12.26 24.27
C THR A 80 -15.68 12.31 25.80
N GLU A 81 -16.64 13.06 26.39
CA GLU A 81 -16.77 13.23 27.85
C GLU A 81 -17.20 11.93 28.52
N GLU A 82 -18.12 11.18 27.94
CA GLU A 82 -18.57 9.86 28.40
C GLU A 82 -17.59 8.74 28.06
N LYS A 83 -16.53 9.04 27.32
CA LYS A 83 -15.52 8.05 26.85
C LYS A 83 -16.17 6.85 26.17
N LEU A 84 -17.13 7.11 25.30
CA LEU A 84 -17.82 6.07 24.54
C LEU A 84 -17.02 5.72 23.29
N ASP A 85 -16.52 4.49 23.26
CA ASP A 85 -15.93 3.93 22.05
C ASP A 85 -17.04 3.49 21.12
N VAL A 86 -17.18 4.20 19.99
CA VAL A 86 -18.22 3.94 18.99
C VAL A 86 -17.59 3.45 17.69
N LEU A 87 -18.30 2.54 17.01
CA LEU A 87 -17.95 2.01 15.71
C LEU A 87 -18.75 2.72 14.63
N GLY A 88 -18.07 3.40 13.72
CA GLY A 88 -18.70 4.27 12.73
C GLY A 88 -19.21 5.58 13.32
N ASN A 89 -19.95 6.35 12.51
CA ASN A 89 -20.54 7.61 12.94
C ASN A 89 -21.96 7.38 13.47
N PRO A 90 -22.44 8.21 14.43
CA PRO A 90 -23.82 8.18 14.86
C PRO A 90 -24.78 8.30 13.69
N LEU A 91 -25.77 7.40 13.58
CA LEU A 91 -26.78 7.41 12.52
C LEU A 91 -28.04 8.14 13.01
N PRO A 92 -28.48 9.21 12.31
CA PRO A 92 -29.71 9.88 12.66
C PRO A 92 -30.90 8.96 12.40
N LYS A 93 -31.81 8.85 13.38
CA LYS A 93 -33.11 8.21 13.16
C LYS A 93 -34.01 9.11 12.32
N ALA A 94 -34.63 8.54 11.30
CA ALA A 94 -35.59 9.26 10.50
C ALA A 94 -36.74 9.83 11.36
N GLN A 95 -37.03 11.09 11.18
CA GLN A 95 -38.15 11.77 11.83
C GLN A 95 -39.10 12.30 10.74
N ASP A 96 -40.27 11.67 10.62
CA ASP A 96 -41.19 11.97 9.53
C ASP A 96 -41.86 13.35 9.60
N ASN A 97 -41.81 14.03 10.79
CA ASN A 97 -42.53 15.30 11.01
C ASN A 97 -41.73 16.28 11.88
N LEU A 98 -40.51 16.65 11.48
CA LEU A 98 -39.78 17.69 12.19
C LEU A 98 -40.35 19.07 11.85
N ASP A 99 -41.04 19.69 12.83
CA ASP A 99 -41.55 21.05 12.71
C ASP A 99 -40.49 22.08 13.02
N TRP A 100 -39.89 22.65 11.98
CA TRP A 100 -38.86 23.70 12.10
C TRP A 100 -39.39 25.06 12.57
N ASP A 101 -40.70 25.22 12.74
CA ASP A 101 -41.31 26.40 13.32
C ASP A 101 -41.53 26.27 14.84
N ALA A 102 -41.21 25.10 15.42
CA ALA A 102 -41.24 24.85 16.86
C ALA A 102 -40.10 25.57 17.59
N ASP A 103 -40.30 25.84 18.89
CA ASP A 103 -39.29 26.48 19.74
C ASP A 103 -38.25 25.49 20.32
N SER A 104 -38.46 24.17 20.14
CA SER A 104 -37.53 23.14 20.59
C SER A 104 -37.50 21.98 19.61
N PHE A 105 -36.34 21.34 19.53
CA PHE A 105 -36.10 20.20 18.66
C PHE A 105 -35.57 19.03 19.45
N SER A 106 -35.95 17.82 19.07
CA SER A 106 -35.47 16.58 19.65
C SER A 106 -34.96 15.67 18.54
N PHE A 107 -33.73 15.22 18.63
CA PHE A 107 -33.09 14.35 17.64
C PHE A 107 -32.62 13.07 18.30
N GLU A 108 -32.80 11.95 17.62
CA GLU A 108 -32.30 10.67 18.07
C GLU A 108 -31.22 10.15 17.12
N PHE A 109 -30.17 9.59 17.71
CA PHE A 109 -29.06 9.00 16.96
C PHE A 109 -28.80 7.59 17.48
N GLU A 110 -28.68 6.65 16.56
CA GLU A 110 -28.23 5.29 16.86
C GLU A 110 -26.71 5.26 16.93
N LEU A 111 -26.18 4.51 17.90
CA LEU A 111 -24.76 4.28 18.09
C LEU A 111 -24.48 2.78 18.03
N GLY A 112 -23.45 2.40 17.28
CA GLY A 112 -22.78 1.12 17.45
C GLY A 112 -21.67 1.26 18.48
N LEU A 113 -21.74 0.51 19.57
CA LEU A 113 -20.75 0.56 20.62
C LEU A 113 -19.65 -0.46 20.36
N ALA A 114 -18.40 -0.12 20.71
CA ALA A 114 -17.31 -1.08 20.70
C ALA A 114 -17.54 -2.18 21.75
N PRO A 115 -17.31 -3.44 21.42
CA PRO A 115 -17.47 -4.55 22.36
C PRO A 115 -16.41 -4.51 23.46
N GLU A 116 -16.75 -5.01 24.64
CA GLU A 116 -15.77 -5.30 25.68
C GLU A 116 -15.23 -6.71 25.51
N PHE A 117 -13.91 -6.87 25.47
CA PHE A 117 -13.23 -8.15 25.35
C PHE A 117 -11.79 -8.07 25.87
N ASP A 118 -11.22 -9.23 26.17
CA ASP A 118 -9.81 -9.38 26.50
C ASP A 118 -9.06 -10.06 25.36
N VAL A 119 -7.80 -9.69 25.19
CA VAL A 119 -6.89 -10.28 24.19
C VAL A 119 -5.81 -11.06 24.91
N GLU A 120 -5.68 -12.33 24.56
CA GLU A 120 -4.64 -13.20 25.10
C GLU A 120 -3.58 -13.48 24.01
N LEU A 121 -2.33 -13.00 24.22
CA LEU A 121 -1.21 -13.22 23.30
C LEU A 121 -0.54 -14.59 23.51
N LYS A 122 -0.74 -15.26 24.65
CA LYS A 122 -0.18 -16.60 24.87
C LYS A 122 -0.98 -17.62 24.10
N THR A 123 -0.45 -18.01 22.94
CA THR A 123 -1.10 -18.97 22.04
C THR A 123 -1.00 -20.41 22.59
N LYS A 124 -2.07 -21.18 22.45
CA LYS A 124 -2.11 -22.60 22.85
C LYS A 124 -1.19 -23.47 22.00
N LYS A 125 -1.06 -23.13 20.72
CA LYS A 125 -0.13 -23.76 19.78
C LYS A 125 0.91 -22.72 19.38
N PRO A 126 2.18 -23.12 19.19
CA PRO A 126 3.19 -22.19 18.72
C PRO A 126 2.89 -21.72 17.30
N ILE A 127 3.06 -20.43 17.06
CA ILE A 127 3.00 -19.84 15.71
C ILE A 127 4.41 -19.91 15.12
N THR A 128 4.51 -20.28 13.85
CA THR A 128 5.80 -20.48 13.20
C THR A 128 6.36 -19.14 12.73
N GLN A 129 7.57 -18.83 13.15
CA GLN A 129 8.38 -17.77 12.57
C GLN A 129 9.37 -18.40 11.58
N TYR A 130 9.32 -17.96 10.34
CA TYR A 130 10.19 -18.48 9.29
C TYR A 130 11.49 -17.71 9.24
N ASN A 131 12.62 -18.44 9.44
CA ASN A 131 13.96 -17.95 9.19
C ASN A 131 14.37 -18.38 7.78
N ILE A 132 14.24 -17.48 6.82
CA ILE A 132 14.49 -17.76 5.41
C ILE A 132 15.96 -17.53 5.13
N VAL A 133 16.67 -18.60 4.76
CA VAL A 133 18.12 -18.59 4.51
C VAL A 133 18.42 -18.60 3.01
N ALA A 134 19.50 -17.90 2.64
CA ALA A 134 20.06 -17.97 1.30
C ALA A 134 20.90 -19.23 1.17
N ASP A 135 20.48 -20.16 0.32
CA ASP A 135 21.21 -21.38 0.07
C ASP A 135 22.42 -21.15 -0.87
N LYS A 136 23.27 -22.19 -0.96
CA LYS A 136 24.48 -22.11 -1.79
C LYS A 136 24.17 -21.86 -3.26
N LYS A 137 23.11 -22.48 -3.78
CA LYS A 137 22.71 -22.34 -5.19
C LYS A 137 22.34 -20.89 -5.50
N MET A 138 21.49 -20.28 -4.68
CA MET A 138 21.07 -18.89 -4.83
C MET A 138 22.29 -17.94 -4.78
N ILE A 139 23.22 -18.16 -3.84
CA ILE A 139 24.44 -17.35 -3.72
C ILE A 139 25.30 -17.51 -4.96
N ASP A 140 25.51 -18.73 -5.45
CA ASP A 140 26.31 -19.01 -6.64
C ASP A 140 25.66 -18.41 -7.90
N ASP A 141 24.34 -18.53 -8.06
CA ASP A 141 23.57 -17.92 -9.15
C ASP A 141 23.67 -16.38 -9.12
N GLN A 142 23.62 -15.77 -7.94
CA GLN A 142 23.78 -14.32 -7.79
C GLN A 142 25.20 -13.86 -8.13
N VAL A 143 26.23 -14.61 -7.74
CA VAL A 143 27.63 -14.35 -8.14
C VAL A 143 27.77 -14.42 -9.66
N GLU A 144 27.18 -15.44 -10.30
CA GLU A 144 27.20 -15.57 -11.74
C GLU A 144 26.46 -14.41 -12.44
N HIS A 145 25.32 -14.00 -11.91
CA HIS A 145 24.59 -12.84 -12.41
C HIS A 145 25.44 -11.56 -12.34
N ILE A 146 26.09 -11.30 -11.21
CA ILE A 146 27.01 -10.17 -11.05
C ILE A 146 28.14 -10.25 -12.08
N ARG A 147 28.78 -11.40 -12.25
CA ARG A 147 29.84 -11.59 -13.23
C ARG A 147 29.35 -11.33 -14.67
N LYS A 148 28.15 -11.75 -15.01
CA LYS A 148 27.52 -11.45 -16.32
C LYS A 148 27.26 -9.95 -16.47
N GLN A 149 26.72 -9.30 -15.44
CA GLN A 149 26.35 -7.88 -15.48
C GLN A 149 27.57 -6.97 -15.67
N TYR A 150 28.69 -7.28 -15.01
CA TYR A 150 29.93 -6.51 -15.05
C TYR A 150 30.96 -7.06 -16.06
N GLY A 151 30.58 -8.10 -16.79
CA GLY A 151 31.41 -8.69 -17.83
C GLY A 151 31.60 -7.79 -19.06
N LYS A 152 32.57 -8.13 -19.89
CA LYS A 152 32.87 -7.38 -21.12
C LYS A 152 32.23 -8.07 -22.31
N LEU A 153 31.71 -7.30 -23.23
CA LEU A 153 31.30 -7.81 -24.55
C LEU A 153 32.52 -7.89 -25.44
N ILE A 154 32.82 -9.11 -25.91
CA ILE A 154 33.91 -9.38 -26.85
C ILE A 154 33.30 -9.67 -28.19
N SER A 155 33.70 -8.89 -29.20
CA SER A 155 33.29 -9.09 -30.59
C SER A 155 33.88 -10.39 -31.14
N GLN A 156 33.04 -11.14 -31.83
CA GLN A 156 33.40 -12.41 -32.46
C GLN A 156 33.05 -12.35 -33.97
N ASP A 157 33.87 -12.97 -34.80
CA ASP A 157 33.58 -13.10 -36.23
C ASP A 157 32.54 -14.19 -36.52
N THR A 158 32.31 -15.09 -35.55
CA THR A 158 31.45 -16.27 -35.70
C THR A 158 30.51 -16.37 -34.48
N VAL A 159 29.25 -16.62 -34.76
CA VAL A 159 28.22 -16.82 -33.75
C VAL A 159 28.43 -18.13 -32.97
N THR A 160 28.51 -18.05 -31.68
CA THR A 160 28.52 -19.19 -30.72
C THR A 160 27.16 -19.32 -30.03
N LYS A 161 26.96 -20.41 -29.29
CA LYS A 161 25.71 -20.63 -28.60
C LYS A 161 25.37 -19.51 -27.56
N ASP A 162 26.39 -18.95 -26.96
CA ASP A 162 26.25 -17.93 -25.93
C ASP A 162 26.41 -16.50 -26.48
N SER A 163 26.33 -16.33 -27.80
CA SER A 163 26.47 -15.04 -28.45
C SER A 163 25.20 -14.20 -28.29
N GLU A 164 25.40 -12.92 -27.97
CA GLU A 164 24.45 -11.86 -28.22
C GLU A 164 24.65 -11.35 -29.63
N ILE A 165 23.65 -11.48 -30.47
CA ILE A 165 23.72 -11.08 -31.87
C ILE A 165 22.97 -9.79 -32.12
N THR A 166 23.56 -8.89 -32.89
CA THR A 166 22.92 -7.67 -33.36
C THR A 166 22.82 -7.75 -34.87
N GLY A 167 21.63 -7.51 -35.43
CA GLY A 167 21.41 -7.57 -36.86
C GLY A 167 20.15 -6.83 -37.27
N VAL A 168 19.78 -6.96 -38.53
CA VAL A 168 18.61 -6.32 -39.10
C VAL A 168 17.67 -7.36 -39.66
N PHE A 169 16.43 -7.35 -39.22
CA PHE A 169 15.32 -8.08 -39.82
C PHE A 169 14.77 -7.30 -40.99
N VAL A 170 14.63 -7.96 -42.15
CA VAL A 170 14.08 -7.36 -43.36
C VAL A 170 13.01 -8.26 -43.97
N ASN A 171 11.85 -7.67 -44.27
CA ASN A 171 10.84 -8.21 -45.16
C ASN A 171 10.18 -7.05 -45.95
N GLU A 172 10.38 -6.98 -47.25
CA GLU A 172 9.89 -5.87 -48.08
C GLU A 172 8.36 -5.85 -48.21
N GLU A 173 7.72 -7.03 -48.27
CA GLU A 173 6.26 -7.14 -48.47
C GLU A 173 5.48 -6.58 -47.23
N LYS A 174 6.02 -6.75 -46.04
CA LYS A 174 5.44 -6.27 -44.79
C LYS A 174 6.11 -5.00 -44.24
N ASN A 175 7.00 -4.41 -45.05
CA ASN A 175 7.74 -3.19 -44.67
C ASN A 175 8.47 -3.31 -43.31
N ILE A 176 9.01 -4.52 -43.04
CA ILE A 176 9.81 -4.79 -41.87
C ILE A 176 11.26 -4.44 -42.17
N ASN A 177 11.82 -3.51 -41.38
CA ASN A 177 13.24 -3.17 -41.42
C ASN A 177 13.62 -2.67 -40.01
N ASN A 178 14.04 -3.59 -39.15
CA ASN A 178 14.35 -3.25 -37.77
C ASN A 178 15.66 -3.86 -37.30
N LYS A 179 16.51 -3.02 -36.68
CA LYS A 179 17.71 -3.46 -35.99
C LYS A 179 17.32 -4.03 -34.63
N ALA A 180 17.72 -5.26 -34.36
CA ALA A 180 17.46 -5.95 -33.13
C ALA A 180 18.73 -6.56 -32.53
N THR A 181 18.78 -6.66 -31.20
CA THR A 181 19.84 -7.33 -30.46
C THR A 181 19.20 -8.33 -29.53
N PHE A 182 19.62 -9.59 -29.57
CA PHE A 182 19.09 -10.66 -28.77
C PHE A 182 20.10 -11.81 -28.60
N THR A 183 19.87 -12.65 -27.62
CA THR A 183 20.60 -13.90 -27.38
C THR A 183 19.85 -15.08 -27.99
N LEU A 184 20.53 -16.16 -28.36
CA LEU A 184 19.94 -17.28 -29.10
C LEU A 184 18.88 -18.06 -28.28
N ASP A 185 18.89 -17.96 -26.95
CA ASP A 185 17.91 -18.56 -26.03
C ASP A 185 16.51 -17.97 -26.15
N LYS A 186 16.35 -16.81 -26.82
CA LYS A 186 15.06 -16.20 -27.14
C LYS A 186 14.26 -16.97 -28.19
N PHE A 187 14.93 -17.81 -28.98
CA PHE A 187 14.23 -18.62 -29.96
C PHE A 187 13.50 -19.81 -29.35
N LYS A 188 12.27 -20.06 -29.79
CA LYS A 188 11.41 -21.13 -29.30
C LYS A 188 11.94 -22.54 -29.57
N GLY A 189 12.92 -22.72 -30.38
CA GLY A 189 13.38 -24.04 -30.73
C GLY A 189 14.87 -24.14 -31.06
N LYS A 190 15.49 -25.21 -30.59
CA LYS A 190 16.92 -25.54 -30.86
C LYS A 190 17.26 -25.64 -32.35
N ALA A 191 16.27 -25.81 -33.23
CA ALA A 191 16.49 -25.87 -34.67
C ALA A 191 16.88 -24.48 -35.22
N THR A 192 16.23 -23.42 -34.72
CA THR A 192 16.55 -22.04 -35.11
C THR A 192 17.90 -21.61 -34.53
N GLU A 193 18.20 -21.92 -33.26
CA GLU A 193 19.52 -21.68 -32.66
C GLU A 193 20.66 -22.28 -33.55
N LYS A 194 20.47 -23.51 -34.03
CA LYS A 194 21.47 -24.20 -34.87
C LYS A 194 21.74 -23.52 -36.19
N GLN A 195 20.83 -22.73 -36.75
CA GLN A 195 21.04 -21.99 -37.98
C GLN A 195 22.00 -20.82 -37.77
N PHE A 196 22.06 -20.30 -36.55
CA PHE A 196 22.96 -19.18 -36.18
C PHE A 196 24.33 -19.66 -35.71
N VAL A 197 24.38 -20.77 -35.00
CA VAL A 197 25.66 -21.27 -34.44
C VAL A 197 26.60 -21.66 -35.61
N GLY A 198 27.74 -20.98 -35.67
CA GLY A 198 28.71 -21.14 -36.75
C GLY A 198 28.55 -20.15 -37.91
N ALA A 199 27.47 -19.38 -37.98
CA ALA A 199 27.31 -18.30 -38.94
C ALA A 199 28.30 -17.16 -38.65
N LYS A 200 28.69 -16.43 -39.68
CA LYS A 200 29.62 -15.31 -39.60
C LYS A 200 28.91 -13.96 -39.61
N VAL A 201 29.57 -12.98 -39.06
CA VAL A 201 29.15 -11.58 -39.26
C VAL A 201 29.09 -11.27 -40.75
N GLY A 202 27.95 -10.73 -41.20
CA GLY A 202 27.62 -10.49 -42.60
C GLY A 202 26.72 -11.56 -43.24
N ASP A 203 26.57 -12.73 -42.64
CA ASP A 203 25.69 -13.76 -43.15
C ASP A 203 24.20 -13.37 -42.98
N VAL A 204 23.37 -13.87 -43.90
CA VAL A 204 21.93 -13.67 -43.87
C VAL A 204 21.25 -15.00 -43.56
N VAL A 205 20.45 -15.01 -42.51
CA VAL A 205 19.67 -16.17 -42.09
C VAL A 205 18.19 -15.90 -42.37
N THR A 206 17.54 -16.77 -43.16
CA THR A 206 16.12 -16.68 -43.43
C THR A 206 15.35 -17.44 -42.37
N LEU A 207 14.39 -16.79 -41.74
CA LEU A 207 13.61 -17.29 -40.59
C LEU A 207 12.13 -17.17 -40.89
N ASN A 208 11.35 -18.17 -40.52
CA ASN A 208 9.90 -18.06 -40.53
C ASN A 208 9.40 -17.55 -39.20
N THR A 209 8.54 -16.55 -39.21
CA THR A 209 8.04 -15.88 -38.00
C THR A 209 7.11 -16.73 -37.14
N LYS A 210 6.52 -17.79 -37.72
CA LYS A 210 5.59 -18.67 -37.01
C LYS A 210 6.29 -19.44 -35.87
N GLY A 211 6.07 -19.01 -34.64
CA GLY A 211 6.69 -19.64 -33.48
C GLY A 211 8.22 -19.46 -33.44
N LEU A 212 8.72 -18.35 -33.93
CA LEU A 212 10.13 -18.02 -33.94
C LEU A 212 10.67 -17.79 -32.51
N PHE A 213 9.95 -17.04 -31.73
CA PHE A 213 10.28 -16.72 -30.34
C PHE A 213 9.33 -17.42 -29.38
N GLU A 214 9.71 -17.51 -28.11
CA GLU A 214 8.89 -18.10 -27.06
C GLU A 214 7.61 -17.29 -26.81
N ASP A 215 7.70 -15.95 -26.92
CA ASP A 215 6.63 -14.99 -26.66
C ASP A 215 6.35 -14.11 -27.90
N ASP A 216 5.07 -13.87 -28.18
CA ASP A 216 4.65 -12.93 -29.23
C ASP A 216 5.11 -11.50 -28.95
N HIS A 217 5.37 -11.16 -27.68
CA HIS A 217 5.96 -9.89 -27.27
C HIS A 217 7.39 -9.71 -27.81
N ASP A 218 8.21 -10.77 -27.79
CA ASP A 218 9.55 -10.75 -28.37
C ASP A 218 9.46 -10.56 -29.88
N LEU A 219 8.47 -11.19 -30.54
CA LEU A 219 8.24 -11.01 -32.00
C LEU A 219 7.89 -9.53 -32.31
N MET A 220 6.98 -8.93 -31.60
CA MET A 220 6.62 -7.51 -31.75
C MET A 220 7.83 -6.59 -31.54
N HIS A 221 8.61 -6.85 -30.50
CA HIS A 221 9.76 -6.03 -30.14
C HIS A 221 10.88 -6.10 -31.21
N PHE A 222 11.23 -7.30 -31.64
CA PHE A 222 12.36 -7.49 -32.55
C PHE A 222 12.01 -7.18 -33.99
N LEU A 223 10.77 -7.39 -34.44
CA LEU A 223 10.33 -7.02 -35.79
C LEU A 223 9.73 -5.62 -35.87
N LYS A 224 9.41 -4.99 -34.73
CA LYS A 224 8.75 -3.70 -34.62
C LYS A 224 7.39 -3.65 -35.34
N VAL A 225 6.63 -4.69 -35.19
CA VAL A 225 5.25 -4.82 -35.65
C VAL A 225 4.23 -4.57 -34.56
N SER A 226 2.98 -4.23 -34.95
CA SER A 226 1.92 -4.06 -33.96
C SER A 226 1.48 -5.39 -33.32
N HIS A 227 0.77 -5.34 -32.20
CA HIS A 227 0.23 -6.53 -31.54
C HIS A 227 -0.69 -7.33 -32.48
N ASP A 228 -1.55 -6.63 -33.20
CA ASP A 228 -2.52 -7.24 -34.12
C ASP A 228 -1.81 -7.91 -35.32
N ASP A 229 -0.70 -7.32 -35.78
CA ASP A 229 0.10 -7.86 -36.88
C ASP A 229 1.00 -9.03 -36.45
N ALA A 230 1.43 -9.06 -35.18
CA ALA A 230 2.26 -10.14 -34.65
C ALA A 230 1.47 -11.43 -34.42
N HIS A 231 0.20 -11.30 -34.03
CA HIS A 231 -0.63 -12.45 -33.72
C HIS A 231 -0.93 -13.30 -34.97
N GLY A 232 -0.32 -14.49 -35.00
CA GLY A 232 -0.45 -15.42 -36.16
C GLY A 232 0.38 -15.05 -37.39
N LEU A 233 1.34 -14.14 -37.24
CA LEU A 233 2.26 -13.78 -38.34
C LEU A 233 3.03 -14.99 -38.82
N ASN A 234 2.90 -15.29 -40.12
CA ASN A 234 3.55 -16.43 -40.75
C ASN A 234 4.16 -15.99 -42.10
N ILE A 235 5.33 -15.38 -42.02
CA ILE A 235 6.10 -14.88 -43.15
C ILE A 235 7.57 -15.23 -42.99
N ASP A 236 8.31 -15.27 -44.08
CA ASP A 236 9.76 -15.41 -44.05
C ASP A 236 10.40 -14.02 -43.89
N VAL A 237 11.34 -13.90 -42.96
CA VAL A 237 12.13 -12.68 -42.73
C VAL A 237 13.62 -13.02 -42.87
N ASN A 238 14.37 -12.12 -43.45
CA ASN A 238 15.82 -12.23 -43.56
C ASN A 238 16.45 -11.45 -42.41
N PHE A 239 17.33 -12.12 -41.66
CA PHE A 239 18.12 -11.50 -40.60
C PHE A 239 19.57 -11.43 -41.02
N THR A 240 20.09 -10.22 -41.23
CA THR A 240 21.50 -10.00 -41.52
C THR A 240 22.27 -9.80 -40.19
N ILE A 241 23.26 -10.64 -39.93
CA ILE A 241 24.08 -10.57 -38.71
C ILE A 241 25.10 -9.45 -38.90
N ASN A 242 24.96 -8.37 -38.12
CA ASN A 242 25.91 -7.23 -38.17
C ASN A 242 27.01 -7.35 -37.13
N GLU A 243 26.68 -7.90 -35.95
CA GLU A 243 27.63 -8.09 -34.83
C GLU A 243 27.27 -9.39 -34.12
N ALA A 244 28.30 -10.10 -33.71
CA ALA A 244 28.17 -11.21 -32.75
C ALA A 244 29.12 -10.92 -31.58
N ASN A 245 28.57 -10.86 -30.40
CA ASN A 245 29.33 -10.56 -29.18
C ASN A 245 29.17 -11.71 -28.19
N THR A 246 30.24 -12.08 -27.52
CA THR A 246 30.15 -13.01 -26.38
C THR A 246 30.48 -12.26 -25.11
N ARG A 247 29.67 -12.50 -24.08
CA ARG A 247 29.90 -11.86 -22.79
C ARG A 247 30.93 -12.66 -22.00
N GLU A 248 32.14 -12.11 -21.90
CA GLU A 248 33.13 -12.64 -20.96
C GLU A 248 32.72 -12.26 -19.54
N LEU A 249 32.66 -13.25 -18.66
CA LEU A 249 32.31 -13.03 -17.27
C LEU A 249 33.39 -12.20 -16.57
N ALA A 250 32.99 -11.20 -15.80
CA ALA A 250 33.94 -10.43 -15.00
C ALA A 250 34.75 -11.35 -14.07
N ASP A 251 36.01 -11.05 -13.90
CA ASP A 251 36.85 -11.71 -12.91
C ASP A 251 36.38 -11.34 -11.50
N LEU A 252 36.50 -12.31 -10.59
CA LEU A 252 36.21 -12.08 -9.16
C LEU A 252 37.46 -11.52 -8.47
N ASP A 253 37.77 -10.26 -8.81
CA ASP A 253 38.96 -9.55 -8.34
C ASP A 253 38.62 -8.31 -7.50
N GLN A 254 39.65 -7.64 -7.01
CA GLN A 254 39.49 -6.47 -6.15
C GLN A 254 38.80 -5.30 -6.88
N GLU A 255 38.99 -5.17 -8.21
CA GLU A 255 38.36 -4.09 -8.99
C GLU A 255 36.83 -4.26 -9.01
N LEU A 256 36.36 -5.49 -9.22
CA LEU A 256 34.94 -5.81 -9.15
C LEU A 256 34.38 -5.60 -7.74
N PHE A 257 35.09 -6.07 -6.71
CA PHE A 257 34.63 -5.94 -5.33
C PHE A 257 34.55 -4.47 -4.89
N ASP A 258 35.54 -3.66 -5.23
CA ASP A 258 35.57 -2.23 -4.93
C ASP A 258 34.44 -1.48 -5.64
N LYS A 259 34.09 -1.89 -6.86
CA LYS A 259 32.99 -1.32 -7.63
C LYS A 259 31.62 -1.64 -7.05
N LEU A 260 31.44 -2.83 -6.49
CA LEU A 260 30.18 -3.30 -5.93
C LEU A 260 29.91 -2.77 -4.51
N PHE A 261 30.93 -2.75 -3.67
CA PHE A 261 30.76 -2.53 -2.23
C PHE A 261 31.55 -1.34 -1.68
N GLY A 262 32.37 -0.71 -2.52
CA GLY A 262 33.30 0.33 -2.10
C GLY A 262 34.68 -0.22 -1.77
N LYS A 263 35.67 0.66 -1.87
CA LYS A 263 37.10 0.30 -1.80
C LYS A 263 37.45 -0.40 -0.50
N GLY A 264 37.97 -1.64 -0.62
CA GLY A 264 38.49 -2.42 0.51
C GLY A 264 37.45 -2.98 1.45
N VAL A 265 36.17 -2.90 1.14
CA VAL A 265 35.04 -3.45 1.96
C VAL A 265 34.96 -4.97 1.82
N VAL A 266 35.20 -5.49 0.62
CA VAL A 266 35.27 -6.93 0.32
C VAL A 266 36.60 -7.19 -0.35
N THR A 267 37.32 -8.21 0.12
CA THR A 267 38.70 -8.52 -0.33
C THR A 267 38.85 -9.94 -0.86
N SER A 268 37.82 -10.76 -0.77
CA SER A 268 37.85 -12.15 -1.21
C SER A 268 36.51 -12.63 -1.71
N VAL A 269 36.52 -13.70 -2.53
CA VAL A 269 35.32 -14.37 -3.01
C VAL A 269 34.46 -14.91 -1.86
N THR A 270 35.08 -15.32 -0.77
CA THR A 270 34.36 -15.78 0.44
C THR A 270 33.59 -14.63 1.06
N GLU A 271 34.24 -13.48 1.27
CA GLU A 271 33.61 -12.28 1.81
C GLU A 271 32.50 -11.75 0.88
N LEU A 272 32.69 -11.82 -0.45
CA LEU A 272 31.65 -11.52 -1.43
C LEU A 272 30.39 -12.38 -1.22
N LYS A 273 30.58 -13.70 -1.10
CA LYS A 273 29.47 -14.65 -0.88
C LYS A 273 28.81 -14.44 0.48
N ASP A 274 29.58 -14.19 1.52
CA ASP A 274 29.06 -13.90 2.85
C ASP A 274 28.25 -12.59 2.87
N LYS A 275 28.70 -11.59 2.12
CA LYS A 275 27.97 -10.33 1.97
C LYS A 275 26.66 -10.50 1.21
N ILE A 276 26.69 -11.22 0.07
CA ILE A 276 25.48 -11.56 -0.70
C ILE A 276 24.49 -12.32 0.18
N LYS A 277 24.98 -13.32 0.94
CA LYS A 277 24.16 -14.09 1.87
C LYS A 277 23.48 -13.18 2.90
N ALA A 278 24.27 -12.37 3.60
CA ALA A 278 23.76 -11.49 4.65
C ALA A 278 22.74 -10.47 4.11
N ASP A 279 22.97 -9.89 2.94
CA ASP A 279 22.08 -8.92 2.33
C ASP A 279 20.78 -9.59 1.86
N SER A 280 20.85 -10.80 1.28
CA SER A 280 19.68 -11.58 0.90
C SER A 280 18.84 -12.01 2.12
N GLU A 281 19.46 -12.55 3.15
CA GLU A 281 18.80 -12.98 4.37
C GLU A 281 18.13 -11.81 5.11
N LYS A 282 18.73 -10.61 5.05
CA LYS A 282 18.10 -9.40 5.57
C LYS A 282 16.81 -9.02 4.83
N GLN A 283 16.77 -9.17 3.50
CA GLN A 283 15.56 -8.96 2.71
C GLN A 283 14.51 -10.04 3.02
N PHE A 284 14.93 -11.29 3.14
CA PHE A 284 14.04 -12.40 3.44
C PHE A 284 13.45 -12.34 4.85
N ALA A 285 14.21 -11.78 5.81
CA ALA A 285 13.69 -11.57 7.17
C ALA A 285 12.41 -10.73 7.17
N GLN A 286 12.29 -9.74 6.28
CA GLN A 286 11.07 -8.94 6.15
C GLN A 286 9.88 -9.80 5.68
N GLN A 287 10.10 -10.74 4.77
CA GLN A 287 9.02 -11.64 4.28
C GLN A 287 8.62 -12.65 5.37
N GLY A 288 9.60 -13.20 6.10
CA GLY A 288 9.34 -14.07 7.24
C GLY A 288 8.57 -13.34 8.35
N ASP A 289 8.92 -12.09 8.63
CA ASP A 289 8.25 -11.24 9.60
C ASP A 289 6.82 -10.88 9.18
N GLN A 290 6.61 -10.58 7.89
CA GLN A 290 5.27 -10.32 7.36
C GLN A 290 4.38 -11.57 7.45
N LYS A 291 4.91 -12.75 7.11
CA LYS A 291 4.17 -14.00 7.26
C LYS A 291 3.82 -14.28 8.72
N PHE A 292 4.77 -14.09 9.64
CA PHE A 292 4.54 -14.24 11.07
C PHE A 292 3.45 -13.27 11.57
N LEU A 293 3.51 -12.01 11.17
CA LEU A 293 2.50 -10.99 11.51
C LEU A 293 1.10 -11.42 11.03
N ASN A 294 0.99 -11.90 9.80
CA ASN A 294 -0.26 -12.38 9.24
C ASN A 294 -0.81 -13.59 10.01
N ASP A 295 0.05 -14.55 10.36
CA ASP A 295 -0.36 -15.75 11.12
C ASP A 295 -0.80 -15.42 12.54
N VAL A 296 -0.12 -14.47 13.21
CA VAL A 296 -0.55 -13.97 14.53
C VAL A 296 -1.89 -13.24 14.41
N THR A 297 -2.05 -12.39 13.40
CA THR A 297 -3.30 -11.67 13.13
C THR A 297 -4.47 -12.63 12.93
N GLU A 298 -4.29 -13.63 12.08
CA GLU A 298 -5.33 -14.64 11.83
C GLU A 298 -5.67 -15.41 13.11
N TYR A 299 -4.67 -15.85 13.85
CA TYR A 299 -4.86 -16.51 15.14
C TYR A 299 -5.66 -15.64 16.13
N LEU A 300 -5.31 -14.37 16.25
CA LEU A 300 -5.98 -13.45 17.18
C LEU A 300 -7.44 -13.22 16.77
N VAL A 301 -7.73 -13.03 15.49
CA VAL A 301 -9.11 -12.86 14.99
C VAL A 301 -9.94 -14.12 15.21
N GLU A 302 -9.38 -15.31 15.02
CA GLU A 302 -10.09 -16.56 15.22
C GLU A 302 -10.33 -16.91 16.71
N ASN A 303 -9.42 -16.53 17.59
CA ASN A 303 -9.45 -16.95 19.00
C ASN A 303 -9.97 -15.89 19.96
N THR A 304 -10.03 -14.62 19.56
CA THR A 304 -10.66 -13.55 20.37
C THR A 304 -12.15 -13.45 20.03
N LYS A 305 -13.00 -13.82 20.98
CA LYS A 305 -14.45 -13.89 20.76
C LYS A 305 -15.14 -12.65 21.31
N PHE A 306 -15.82 -11.94 20.44
CA PHE A 306 -16.74 -10.84 20.73
C PHE A 306 -17.68 -10.65 19.54
N ASP A 307 -18.82 -10.02 19.79
CA ASP A 307 -19.76 -9.70 18.74
C ASP A 307 -19.57 -8.24 18.27
N LEU A 308 -19.95 -7.95 17.04
CA LEU A 308 -19.98 -6.61 16.46
C LEU A 308 -21.43 -6.17 16.29
N PRO A 309 -21.77 -4.86 16.35
CA PRO A 309 -23.10 -4.35 16.06
C PRO A 309 -23.38 -4.43 14.54
N ALA A 310 -23.47 -5.66 14.00
CA ALA A 310 -23.52 -5.94 12.57
C ALA A 310 -24.62 -5.19 11.85
N SER A 311 -25.85 -5.19 12.36
CA SER A 311 -26.97 -4.50 11.72
C SER A 311 -26.81 -2.98 11.72
N PHE A 312 -26.17 -2.39 12.74
CA PHE A 312 -25.81 -0.98 12.76
C PHE A 312 -24.72 -0.68 11.71
N LEU A 313 -23.64 -1.48 11.69
CA LEU A 313 -22.50 -1.29 10.77
C LEU A 313 -22.93 -1.40 9.30
N GLN A 314 -23.77 -2.36 8.97
CA GLN A 314 -24.35 -2.48 7.61
C GLN A 314 -25.15 -1.24 7.21
N ARG A 315 -25.97 -0.68 8.10
CA ARG A 315 -26.71 0.57 7.83
C ARG A 315 -25.78 1.77 7.75
N TRP A 316 -24.77 1.82 8.59
CA TRP A 316 -23.74 2.86 8.52
C TRP A 316 -22.99 2.82 7.19
N MET A 317 -22.58 1.65 6.70
CA MET A 317 -21.91 1.48 5.40
C MET A 317 -22.75 1.97 4.21
N GLN A 318 -24.09 1.88 4.29
CA GLN A 318 -24.97 2.42 3.24
C GLN A 318 -24.80 3.95 3.04
N THR A 319 -24.38 4.66 4.07
CA THR A 319 -24.32 6.13 4.10
C THR A 319 -22.91 6.69 4.25
N ALA A 320 -21.91 5.86 4.58
CA ALA A 320 -20.55 6.31 4.94
C ALA A 320 -19.64 6.62 3.76
N GLY A 321 -19.92 6.10 2.55
CA GLY A 321 -19.13 6.30 1.33
C GLY A 321 -19.54 7.52 0.52
N GLU A 322 -18.74 7.87 -0.50
CA GLU A 322 -19.12 8.88 -1.50
C GLU A 322 -20.31 8.43 -2.35
N GLU A 323 -20.43 7.12 -2.58
CA GLU A 323 -21.57 6.49 -3.26
C GLU A 323 -22.42 5.73 -2.24
N HIS A 324 -23.73 5.94 -2.29
CA HIS A 324 -24.67 5.20 -1.45
C HIS A 324 -24.76 3.73 -1.89
N MET A 325 -24.55 2.82 -0.94
CA MET A 325 -24.75 1.39 -1.16
C MET A 325 -26.18 0.99 -0.86
N ASP A 326 -26.71 0.02 -1.61
CA ASP A 326 -27.93 -0.65 -1.21
C ASP A 326 -27.69 -1.63 -0.03
N ALA A 327 -28.78 -2.21 0.49
CA ALA A 327 -28.68 -3.07 1.68
C ALA A 327 -27.89 -4.37 1.42
N ASP A 328 -27.98 -4.93 0.20
CA ASP A 328 -27.30 -6.16 -0.16
C ASP A 328 -25.78 -5.89 -0.36
N GLN A 329 -25.44 -4.78 -1.02
CA GLN A 329 -24.05 -4.33 -1.19
C GLN A 329 -23.39 -4.03 0.16
N ALA A 330 -24.08 -3.33 1.07
CA ALA A 330 -23.55 -3.04 2.40
C ALA A 330 -23.35 -4.30 3.25
N LYS A 331 -24.21 -5.30 3.09
CA LYS A 331 -24.05 -6.60 3.74
C LYS A 331 -22.82 -7.34 3.21
N GLU A 332 -22.65 -7.40 1.89
CA GLU A 332 -21.45 -8.02 1.28
C GLU A 332 -20.16 -7.32 1.72
N GLU A 333 -20.16 -5.99 1.77
CA GLU A 333 -19.01 -5.20 2.18
C GLU A 333 -18.70 -5.40 3.68
N TYR A 334 -19.73 -5.51 4.51
CA TYR A 334 -19.55 -5.87 5.92
C TYR A 334 -18.90 -7.25 6.06
N GLU A 335 -19.41 -8.26 5.35
CA GLU A 335 -18.87 -9.63 5.39
C GLU A 335 -17.40 -9.69 4.95
N LYS A 336 -17.00 -8.90 3.95
CA LYS A 336 -15.61 -8.78 3.49
C LYS A 336 -14.71 -8.09 4.51
N SER A 337 -15.22 -7.05 5.17
CA SER A 337 -14.45 -6.19 6.08
C SER A 337 -14.50 -6.63 7.53
N GLU A 338 -15.39 -7.57 7.92
CA GLU A 338 -15.58 -8.00 9.31
C GLU A 338 -14.27 -8.44 9.98
N LYS A 339 -13.47 -9.27 9.31
CA LYS A 339 -12.17 -9.73 9.85
C LYS A 339 -11.21 -8.58 10.10
N SER A 340 -11.18 -7.61 9.20
CA SER A 340 -10.34 -6.41 9.35
C SER A 340 -10.80 -5.54 10.50
N MET A 341 -12.09 -5.31 10.65
CA MET A 341 -12.67 -4.57 11.78
C MET A 341 -12.39 -5.26 13.12
N ARG A 342 -12.55 -6.58 13.17
CA ARG A 342 -12.18 -7.36 14.36
C ARG A 342 -10.72 -7.19 14.72
N TYR A 343 -9.83 -7.29 13.75
CA TYR A 343 -8.40 -7.10 14.00
C TYR A 343 -8.09 -5.68 14.47
N GLN A 344 -8.68 -4.65 13.88
CA GLN A 344 -8.47 -3.26 14.32
C GLN A 344 -8.85 -3.05 15.79
N LEU A 345 -9.94 -3.67 16.26
CA LEU A 345 -10.33 -3.61 17.66
C LEU A 345 -9.35 -4.37 18.57
N ILE A 346 -8.91 -5.55 18.14
CA ILE A 346 -7.89 -6.35 18.85
C ILE A 346 -6.58 -5.56 18.94
N GLU A 347 -6.13 -4.99 17.83
CA GLU A 347 -4.93 -4.16 17.74
C GLU A 347 -5.01 -2.95 18.66
N GLY A 348 -6.12 -2.20 18.61
CA GLY A 348 -6.37 -1.07 19.52
C GLY A 348 -6.28 -1.48 20.98
N LYS A 349 -6.86 -2.63 21.34
CA LYS A 349 -6.82 -3.16 22.72
C LYS A 349 -5.40 -3.57 23.14
N LEU A 350 -4.62 -4.16 22.23
CA LEU A 350 -3.22 -4.49 22.47
C LEU A 350 -2.36 -3.24 22.67
N ILE A 351 -2.55 -2.23 21.84
CA ILE A 351 -1.86 -0.94 21.95
C ILE A 351 -2.14 -0.30 23.30
N GLU A 352 -3.40 -0.29 23.74
CA GLU A 352 -3.81 0.23 25.04
C GLU A 352 -3.18 -0.57 26.18
N ASN A 353 -3.38 -1.90 26.22
CA ASN A 353 -2.95 -2.78 27.30
C ASN A 353 -1.43 -2.78 27.50
N HIS A 354 -0.68 -2.72 26.38
CA HIS A 354 0.80 -2.72 26.38
C HIS A 354 1.38 -1.30 26.36
N LYS A 355 0.53 -0.26 26.39
CA LYS A 355 0.93 1.16 26.35
C LYS A 355 1.90 1.47 25.21
N LEU A 356 1.64 0.88 24.05
CA LEU A 356 2.43 1.15 22.87
C LEU A 356 2.12 2.57 22.38
N GLN A 357 3.17 3.35 22.18
CA GLN A 357 3.06 4.73 21.73
C GLN A 357 4.10 4.99 20.66
N VAL A 358 3.76 5.83 19.71
CA VAL A 358 4.69 6.36 18.71
C VAL A 358 4.88 7.84 19.04
N THR A 359 6.04 8.16 19.60
CA THR A 359 6.40 9.55 19.91
C THR A 359 7.02 10.23 18.69
N PHE A 360 7.06 11.57 18.70
CA PHE A 360 7.72 12.32 17.64
C PHE A 360 9.22 11.97 17.54
N GLU A 361 9.87 11.71 18.68
CA GLU A 361 11.28 11.27 18.71
C GLU A 361 11.45 9.89 18.09
N ASP A 362 10.55 8.94 18.40
CA ASP A 362 10.55 7.62 17.76
C ASP A 362 10.43 7.73 16.22
N LEU A 363 9.54 8.62 15.74
CA LEU A 363 9.34 8.86 14.30
C LEU A 363 10.58 9.46 13.66
N LYS A 364 11.23 10.38 14.34
CA LYS A 364 12.45 11.03 13.85
C LYS A 364 13.57 10.01 13.70
N GLU A 365 13.82 9.19 14.73
CA GLU A 365 14.84 8.15 14.69
C GLU A 365 14.52 7.05 13.66
N PHE A 366 13.25 6.67 13.52
CA PHE A 366 12.80 5.73 12.50
C PHE A 366 13.03 6.29 11.10
N SER A 367 12.67 7.55 10.86
CA SER A 367 12.89 8.24 9.58
C SER A 367 14.37 8.32 9.23
N LYS A 368 15.24 8.66 10.19
CA LYS A 368 16.71 8.69 9.99
C LYS A 368 17.24 7.33 9.55
N LYS A 369 16.80 6.25 10.18
CA LYS A 369 17.19 4.87 9.79
C LYS A 369 16.78 4.55 8.35
N MET A 370 15.53 4.89 7.96
CA MET A 370 15.03 4.69 6.61
C MET A 370 15.83 5.50 5.58
N ILE A 371 16.06 6.79 5.87
CA ILE A 371 16.84 7.69 5.01
C ILE A 371 18.25 7.13 4.81
N LYS A 372 18.92 6.70 5.89
CA LYS A 372 20.27 6.14 5.82
C LYS A 372 20.35 4.90 4.92
N VAL A 373 19.36 4.01 5.02
CA VAL A 373 19.27 2.82 4.14
C VAL A 373 19.06 3.25 2.68
N GLN A 374 18.18 4.22 2.44
CA GLN A 374 17.93 4.71 1.09
C GLN A 374 19.15 5.42 0.48
N MET A 375 19.83 6.26 1.24
CA MET A 375 21.05 6.96 0.79
C MET A 375 22.19 5.97 0.47
N ALA A 376 22.32 4.90 1.25
CA ALA A 376 23.30 3.84 0.99
C ALA A 376 23.04 3.14 -0.35
N GLN A 377 21.77 2.95 -0.77
CA GLN A 377 21.43 2.39 -2.08
C GLN A 377 21.87 3.28 -3.25
N PHE A 378 21.97 4.61 -3.02
CA PHE A 378 22.47 5.57 -4.00
C PHE A 378 23.99 5.88 -3.85
N GLY A 379 24.71 5.06 -3.08
CA GLY A 379 26.17 5.17 -2.92
C GLY A 379 26.63 6.16 -1.84
N GLN A 380 25.71 6.78 -1.09
CA GLN A 380 26.04 7.66 0.02
C GLN A 380 26.03 6.88 1.33
N MET A 381 27.17 6.28 1.66
CA MET A 381 27.29 5.29 2.74
C MET A 381 27.32 5.89 4.14
N ASP A 382 27.75 7.14 4.30
CA ASP A 382 27.96 7.77 5.61
C ASP A 382 27.45 9.22 5.65
N PRO A 383 26.11 9.43 5.58
CA PRO A 383 25.53 10.75 5.75
C PRO A 383 25.71 11.26 7.19
N SER A 384 25.93 12.55 7.36
CA SER A 384 26.04 13.16 8.69
C SER A 384 24.70 13.15 9.44
N ASP A 385 24.76 13.15 10.77
CA ASP A 385 23.54 13.23 11.61
C ASP A 385 22.74 14.52 11.33
N GLU A 386 23.41 15.64 11.06
CA GLU A 386 22.75 16.92 10.73
C GLU A 386 21.99 16.83 9.40
N GLU A 387 22.56 16.16 8.41
CA GLU A 387 21.91 15.92 7.12
C GLU A 387 20.68 15.01 7.27
N LEU A 388 20.81 13.91 8.01
CA LEU A 388 19.71 13.01 8.34
C LEU A 388 18.59 13.73 9.10
N ASP A 389 18.94 14.55 10.09
CA ASP A 389 18.00 15.37 10.87
C ASP A 389 17.23 16.37 10.00
N SER A 390 17.94 17.03 9.07
CA SER A 390 17.33 18.00 8.15
C SER A 390 16.32 17.34 7.23
N ILE A 391 16.69 16.18 6.64
CA ILE A 391 15.80 15.42 5.74
C ILE A 391 14.62 14.85 6.52
N ALA A 392 14.85 14.25 7.68
CA ALA A 392 13.79 13.71 8.55
C ALA A 392 12.78 14.80 8.95
N SER A 393 13.27 15.99 9.36
CA SER A 393 12.40 17.10 9.73
C SER A 393 11.52 17.59 8.57
N ARG A 394 12.05 17.58 7.35
CA ARG A 394 11.29 17.93 6.14
C ARG A 394 10.20 16.89 5.84
N ILE A 395 10.51 15.59 5.95
CA ILE A 395 9.52 14.52 5.78
C ILE A 395 8.42 14.62 6.83
N LEU A 396 8.79 14.81 8.10
CA LEU A 396 7.87 14.92 9.22
C LEU A 396 7.06 16.23 9.25
N SER A 397 7.34 17.19 8.38
CA SER A 397 6.48 18.36 8.18
C SER A 397 5.22 18.06 7.36
N ASN A 398 5.20 16.95 6.64
CA ASN A 398 4.04 16.50 5.87
C ASN A 398 3.16 15.57 6.73
N LYS A 399 1.89 15.95 6.93
CA LYS A 399 0.95 15.17 7.77
C LYS A 399 0.66 13.76 7.24
N GLU A 400 0.62 13.58 5.94
CA GLU A 400 0.39 12.26 5.33
C GLU A 400 1.58 11.33 5.57
N GLU A 401 2.80 11.85 5.41
CA GLU A 401 4.02 11.11 5.71
C GLU A 401 4.13 10.75 7.21
N VAL A 402 3.80 11.67 8.11
CA VAL A 402 3.74 11.40 9.55
C VAL A 402 2.77 10.28 9.84
N LYS A 403 1.57 10.30 9.24
CA LYS A 403 0.58 9.22 9.41
C LYS A 403 1.13 7.89 8.92
N ARG A 404 1.65 7.84 7.70
CA ARG A 404 2.22 6.63 7.08
C ARG A 404 3.37 6.04 7.90
N LEU A 405 4.31 6.89 8.35
CA LEU A 405 5.44 6.46 9.17
C LEU A 405 5.03 6.02 10.57
N SER A 406 4.00 6.67 11.16
CA SER A 406 3.43 6.26 12.44
C SER A 406 2.81 4.86 12.38
N GLU A 407 2.06 4.57 11.32
CA GLU A 407 1.46 3.26 11.07
C GLU A 407 2.55 2.18 10.88
N GLN A 408 3.59 2.48 10.09
CA GLN A 408 4.72 1.56 9.90
C GLN A 408 5.46 1.27 11.22
N LEU A 409 5.75 2.31 11.99
CA LEU A 409 6.46 2.15 13.26
C LEU A 409 5.60 1.44 14.30
N MET A 410 4.28 1.68 14.33
CA MET A 410 3.37 0.95 15.20
C MET A 410 3.31 -0.53 14.81
N SER A 411 3.23 -0.84 13.51
CA SER A 411 3.28 -2.22 13.02
C SER A 411 4.57 -2.92 13.45
N GLN A 412 5.71 -2.23 13.43
CA GLN A 412 6.97 -2.78 13.92
C GLN A 412 6.95 -3.03 15.43
N LYS A 413 6.43 -2.09 16.22
CA LYS A 413 6.28 -2.26 17.69
C LYS A 413 5.35 -3.43 18.03
N LEU A 414 4.29 -3.63 17.27
CA LEU A 414 3.39 -4.79 17.41
C LEU A 414 4.10 -6.10 17.04
N LEU A 415 4.85 -6.12 15.96
CA LEU A 415 5.65 -7.28 15.58
C LEU A 415 6.64 -7.68 16.69
N ASP A 416 7.33 -6.70 17.26
CA ASP A 416 8.27 -6.92 18.37
C ASP A 416 7.53 -7.45 19.61
N LEU A 417 6.34 -6.91 19.92
CA LEU A 417 5.47 -7.41 20.98
C LEU A 417 5.07 -8.87 20.73
N TYR A 418 4.64 -9.20 19.51
CA TYR A 418 4.23 -10.56 19.16
C TYR A 418 5.39 -11.54 19.26
N LYS A 419 6.56 -11.19 18.76
CA LYS A 419 7.76 -12.03 18.88
C LYS A 419 8.13 -12.32 20.34
N LYS A 420 7.81 -11.40 21.26
CA LYS A 420 8.13 -11.52 22.68
C LYS A 420 7.07 -12.30 23.47
N GLU A 421 5.78 -12.07 23.20
CA GLU A 421 4.68 -12.56 24.06
C GLU A 421 3.98 -13.81 23.50
N VAL A 422 4.01 -14.02 22.18
CA VAL A 422 3.42 -15.18 21.50
C VAL A 422 4.33 -16.41 21.70
N ASN A 423 3.73 -17.60 21.78
CA ASN A 423 4.51 -18.84 21.75
C ASN A 423 5.04 -19.07 20.33
N VAL A 424 6.34 -18.88 20.12
CA VAL A 424 6.99 -18.92 18.80
C VAL A 424 7.76 -20.21 18.60
N LYS A 425 7.61 -20.81 17.41
CA LYS A 425 8.47 -21.90 16.91
C LYS A 425 9.21 -21.41 15.67
N VAL A 426 10.53 -21.34 15.74
CA VAL A 426 11.36 -20.97 14.58
C VAL A 426 11.51 -22.17 13.64
N LYS A 427 11.26 -21.96 12.33
CA LYS A 427 11.49 -22.95 11.26
C LYS A 427 12.44 -22.32 10.23
N GLU A 428 13.58 -22.94 10.03
CA GLU A 428 14.50 -22.56 8.96
C GLU A 428 14.07 -23.20 7.64
N MET A 429 14.13 -22.43 6.54
CA MET A 429 13.84 -22.92 5.19
C MET A 429 14.50 -22.05 4.13
N THR A 430 14.66 -22.62 2.93
CA THR A 430 15.19 -21.86 1.78
C THR A 430 14.14 -20.90 1.22
N TYR A 431 14.59 -19.90 0.47
CA TYR A 431 13.66 -18.96 -0.19
C TYR A 431 12.76 -19.66 -1.20
N ASP A 432 13.30 -20.59 -1.99
CA ASP A 432 12.53 -21.35 -2.97
C ASP A 432 11.41 -22.20 -2.32
N ASP A 433 11.70 -22.82 -1.17
CA ASP A 433 10.73 -23.60 -0.42
C ASP A 433 9.65 -22.70 0.20
N PHE A 434 10.04 -21.52 0.70
CA PHE A 434 9.12 -20.54 1.24
C PHE A 434 8.14 -20.04 0.16
N VAL A 435 8.65 -19.70 -1.03
CA VAL A 435 7.80 -19.25 -2.14
C VAL A 435 6.84 -20.38 -2.57
N LYS A 436 7.32 -21.61 -2.67
CA LYS A 436 6.47 -22.76 -3.02
C LYS A 436 5.39 -23.05 -1.99
N GLU A 437 5.69 -22.91 -0.69
CA GLU A 437 4.75 -23.23 0.39
C GLU A 437 3.64 -22.16 0.52
N PHE A 438 3.94 -20.86 0.22
CA PHE A 438 3.03 -19.75 0.54
C PHE A 438 2.54 -18.91 -0.65
N TYR A 439 3.17 -19.03 -1.82
CA TYR A 439 2.85 -18.17 -2.98
C TYR A 439 2.65 -18.93 -4.31
N SER A 440 2.64 -20.28 -4.27
CA SER A 440 2.43 -21.15 -5.46
C SER A 440 0.98 -21.54 -5.63
#